data_4cf7582285e924a3ceb87a91a697cb59
#
_entry.id   4cf7582285e924a3ceb87a91a697cb59
#
_cell.length_a   1.000
_cell.length_b   1.000
_cell.length_c   1.000
_cell.angle_alpha   90.00
_cell.angle_beta   90.00
_cell.angle_gamma   90.00
#
_symmetry.space_group_name_H-M   'P 1'
#
loop_
_entity.id
_entity.type
_entity.pdbx_description
1 polymer ?
#
loop_
_entity_poly.entity_id
_entity_poly.type
_entity_poly.pdbx_seq_one_letter_code
_entity_poly.pdbx_strand_id
1 'polypeptide(L)'
;MPAMFTALNGLHHREPGPIPAAVEDPRVTIELINDGFHVQDPMVSLSFRFAPHRTAFVTDAMAATDCPDGAYKLGALDVNVVGGHARLVSNGAIAGSTLLLEVAVRRAVCELGLSPVDAVEAATLTPAKAFGFDKPNPVTGAPIGLIAPGFAADFNLADPADWTVEQVWCAGRKLK
;
A
#
# COMPACT_ATOMS: atom_id res chain seq x y z
N MET A 1 0.82 -12.42 -3.74
CA MET A 1 1.66 -11.65 -2.78
C MET A 1 1.07 -11.82 -1.39
N PRO A 2 1.86 -12.13 -0.35
CA PRO A 2 1.34 -12.22 1.01
C PRO A 2 1.28 -10.85 1.69
N ALA A 3 0.15 -10.55 2.36
CA ALA A 3 0.01 -9.37 3.20
C ALA A 3 0.78 -9.59 4.52
N MET A 4 1.91 -8.92 4.66
CA MET A 4 2.83 -9.09 5.78
C MET A 4 2.19 -8.60 7.09
N PHE A 5 2.29 -9.41 8.13
CA PHE A 5 1.75 -9.19 9.48
C PHE A 5 0.21 -9.17 9.62
N THR A 6 -0.56 -8.91 8.56
CA THR A 6 -2.02 -8.80 8.65
C THR A 6 -2.74 -10.10 8.29
N ALA A 7 -2.24 -10.83 7.28
CA ALA A 7 -2.81 -12.11 6.84
C ALA A 7 -1.87 -13.30 7.11
N LEU A 8 -0.70 -13.07 7.71
CA LEU A 8 0.29 -14.09 8.05
C LEU A 8 0.41 -14.22 9.57
N ASN A 9 0.76 -15.42 10.03
CA ASN A 9 1.15 -15.61 11.44
C ASN A 9 2.34 -14.70 11.77
N GLY A 10 2.34 -14.17 13.01
CA GLY A 10 3.37 -13.27 13.48
C GLY A 10 4.77 -13.90 13.46
N LEU A 11 5.80 -13.07 13.32
CA LEU A 11 7.20 -13.49 13.39
C LEU A 11 7.58 -13.80 14.84
N HIS A 12 7.76 -15.06 15.17
CA HIS A 12 8.18 -15.50 16.50
C HIS A 12 9.48 -16.31 16.43
N HIS A 13 10.38 -16.13 17.40
CA HIS A 13 11.73 -16.70 17.37
C HIS A 13 11.81 -18.23 17.35
N ARG A 14 10.77 -18.94 17.75
CA ARG A 14 10.67 -20.43 17.74
C ARG A 14 9.61 -20.95 16.77
N GLU A 15 8.72 -20.06 16.31
CA GLU A 15 7.66 -20.34 15.35
C GLU A 15 7.62 -19.19 14.35
N PRO A 16 8.62 -19.08 13.45
CA PRO A 16 8.81 -17.89 12.63
C PRO A 16 7.72 -17.64 11.58
N GLY A 17 6.92 -18.66 11.30
CA GLY A 17 5.85 -18.56 10.30
C GLY A 17 6.39 -18.42 8.87
N PRO A 18 5.56 -17.96 7.92
CA PRO A 18 5.95 -17.84 6.52
C PRO A 18 6.78 -16.60 6.19
N ILE A 19 6.89 -15.62 7.11
CA ILE A 19 7.56 -14.34 6.85
C ILE A 19 9.04 -14.52 6.45
N PRO A 20 9.87 -15.31 7.15
CA PRO A 20 11.26 -15.53 6.75
C PRO A 20 11.38 -16.11 5.34
N ALA A 21 10.57 -17.10 5.00
CA ALA A 21 10.58 -17.71 3.67
C ALA A 21 10.22 -16.69 2.56
N ALA A 22 9.25 -15.81 2.82
CA ALA A 22 8.90 -14.73 1.90
C ALA A 22 10.02 -13.69 1.76
N VAL A 23 10.74 -13.41 2.84
CA VAL A 23 11.90 -12.49 2.84
C VAL A 23 13.08 -13.09 2.09
N GLU A 24 13.38 -14.38 2.30
CA GLU A 24 14.51 -15.09 1.68
C GLU A 24 14.32 -15.33 0.18
N ASP A 25 13.08 -15.51 -0.29
CA ASP A 25 12.81 -15.73 -1.71
C ASP A 25 12.72 -14.38 -2.48
N PRO A 26 13.71 -14.06 -3.34
CA PRO A 26 13.73 -12.78 -4.06
C PRO A 26 12.58 -12.61 -5.08
N ARG A 27 11.84 -13.67 -5.39
CA ARG A 27 10.67 -13.62 -6.29
C ARG A 27 9.41 -13.15 -5.59
N VAL A 28 9.39 -13.14 -4.25
CA VAL A 28 8.22 -12.78 -3.46
C VAL A 28 8.16 -11.27 -3.25
N THR A 29 7.09 -10.64 -3.70
CA THR A 29 6.72 -9.28 -3.32
C THR A 29 5.81 -9.36 -2.08
N ILE A 30 6.05 -8.47 -1.13
CA ILE A 30 5.35 -8.42 0.15
C ILE A 30 4.38 -7.24 0.14
N GLU A 31 3.11 -7.49 0.41
CA GLU A 31 2.10 -6.45 0.58
C GLU A 31 2.11 -5.90 2.01
N LEU A 32 1.92 -4.59 2.14
CA LEU A 32 1.92 -3.89 3.42
C LEU A 32 0.87 -2.78 3.45
N ILE A 33 0.02 -2.79 4.48
CA ILE A 33 -0.95 -1.73 4.75
C ILE A 33 -0.29 -0.73 5.72
N ASN A 34 0.05 0.47 5.22
CA ASN A 34 0.72 1.52 5.99
C ASN A 34 -0.26 2.61 6.45
N ASP A 35 -1.26 2.24 7.24
CA ASP A 35 -2.26 3.15 7.80
C ASP A 35 -2.00 3.54 9.26
N GLY A 36 -0.96 2.96 9.90
CA GLY A 36 -0.65 3.15 11.32
C GLY A 36 -1.53 2.35 12.27
N PHE A 37 -2.46 1.55 11.74
CA PHE A 37 -3.40 0.76 12.50
C PHE A 37 -3.22 -0.75 12.30
N HIS A 38 -3.12 -1.21 11.05
CA HIS A 38 -2.88 -2.62 10.73
C HIS A 38 -1.48 -3.06 11.12
N VAL A 39 -0.48 -2.23 10.86
CA VAL A 39 0.93 -2.53 11.12
C VAL A 39 1.58 -1.37 11.86
N GLN A 40 2.23 -1.67 12.98
CA GLN A 40 2.93 -0.67 13.78
C GLN A 40 4.17 -0.15 13.03
N ASP A 41 4.48 1.12 13.21
CA ASP A 41 5.53 1.85 12.49
C ASP A 41 6.92 1.18 12.49
N PRO A 42 7.42 0.60 13.61
CA PRO A 42 8.68 -0.13 13.60
C PRO A 42 8.66 -1.36 12.65
N MET A 43 7.50 -2.00 12.51
CA MET A 43 7.34 -3.17 11.64
C MET A 43 7.26 -2.77 10.18
N VAL A 44 6.68 -1.61 9.86
CA VAL A 44 6.73 -1.02 8.50
C VAL A 44 8.19 -0.77 8.11
N SER A 45 8.95 -0.07 8.95
CA SER A 45 10.38 0.22 8.71
C SER A 45 11.21 -1.05 8.57
N LEU A 46 10.90 -2.07 9.36
CA LEU A 46 11.58 -3.37 9.31
C LEU A 46 11.32 -4.11 7.99
N SER A 47 10.09 -4.01 7.45
CA SER A 47 9.71 -4.62 6.16
C SER A 47 10.58 -4.12 5.02
N PHE A 48 10.84 -2.81 4.95
CA PHE A 48 11.72 -2.21 3.95
C PHE A 48 13.18 -2.66 4.08
N ARG A 49 13.64 -2.95 5.30
CA ARG A 49 14.99 -3.49 5.54
C ARG A 49 15.10 -4.96 5.16
N PHE A 50 14.07 -5.75 5.42
CA PHE A 50 14.06 -7.19 5.13
C PHE A 50 13.84 -7.48 3.65
N ALA A 51 13.01 -6.68 2.98
CA ALA A 51 12.63 -6.89 1.60
C ALA A 51 12.80 -5.60 0.77
N PRO A 52 14.05 -5.08 0.62
CA PRO A 52 14.30 -3.87 -0.16
C PRO A 52 13.80 -4.06 -1.60
N HIS A 53 13.14 -3.04 -2.15
CA HIS A 53 12.53 -3.02 -3.49
C HIS A 53 11.46 -4.12 -3.75
N ARG A 54 10.99 -4.79 -2.69
CA ARG A 54 9.98 -5.86 -2.78
C ARG A 54 8.78 -5.66 -1.85
N THR A 55 8.76 -4.56 -1.12
CA THR A 55 7.57 -4.15 -0.34
C THR A 55 6.66 -3.32 -1.22
N ALA A 56 5.40 -3.73 -1.35
CA ALA A 56 4.37 -3.01 -2.08
C ALA A 56 3.31 -2.48 -1.09
N PHE A 57 3.02 -1.19 -1.13
CA PHE A 57 1.89 -0.64 -0.40
C PHE A 57 0.58 -1.07 -1.03
N VAL A 58 -0.32 -1.54 -0.19
CA VAL A 58 -1.72 -1.82 -0.53
C VAL A 58 -2.62 -1.09 0.47
N THR A 59 -3.81 -0.75 0.04
CA THR A 59 -4.77 -0.06 0.91
C THR A 59 -5.66 -1.03 1.67
N ASP A 60 -6.04 -2.15 1.08
CA ASP A 60 -7.14 -2.99 1.55
C ASP A 60 -8.40 -2.18 1.81
N ALA A 61 -8.63 -1.17 0.94
CA ALA A 61 -9.69 -0.17 1.08
C ALA A 61 -11.08 -0.80 0.93
N MET A 62 -12.00 -0.36 1.79
CA MET A 62 -13.39 -0.77 1.75
C MET A 62 -14.32 0.40 1.39
N ALA A 63 -15.63 0.18 1.32
CA ALA A 63 -16.62 1.16 0.85
C ALA A 63 -16.68 2.47 1.67
N ALA A 64 -16.06 2.52 2.84
CA ALA A 64 -15.98 3.73 3.67
C ALA A 64 -14.76 4.61 3.36
N THR A 65 -13.90 4.22 2.43
CA THR A 65 -12.72 5.02 2.08
C THR A 65 -13.14 6.36 1.51
N ASP A 66 -12.54 7.44 2.05
CA ASP A 66 -12.88 8.84 1.73
C ASP A 66 -14.36 9.21 2.02
N CYS A 67 -14.96 8.50 2.99
CA CYS A 67 -16.33 8.74 3.44
C CYS A 67 -16.36 9.06 4.95
N PRO A 68 -17.43 9.70 5.47
CA PRO A 68 -17.57 9.96 6.91
C PRO A 68 -17.60 8.69 7.74
N ASP A 69 -17.22 8.80 9.02
CA ASP A 69 -17.44 7.74 10.01
C ASP A 69 -18.91 7.30 10.05
N GLY A 70 -19.17 6.03 10.29
CA GLY A 70 -20.54 5.49 10.32
C GLY A 70 -20.63 4.00 10.06
N ALA A 71 -21.85 3.55 9.77
CA ALA A 71 -22.16 2.15 9.48
C ALA A 71 -22.02 1.85 7.99
N TYR A 72 -21.31 0.79 7.67
CA TYR A 72 -21.03 0.32 6.31
C TYR A 72 -21.20 -1.20 6.20
N LYS A 73 -20.96 -1.73 5.01
CA LYS A 73 -20.94 -3.17 4.75
C LYS A 73 -19.66 -3.57 4.03
N LEU A 74 -19.13 -4.73 4.42
CA LEU A 74 -18.08 -5.44 3.70
C LEU A 74 -18.66 -6.78 3.23
N GLY A 75 -19.15 -6.81 1.99
CA GLY A 75 -19.99 -7.90 1.52
C GLY A 75 -21.27 -8.05 2.36
N ALA A 76 -21.46 -9.19 3.01
CA ALA A 76 -22.59 -9.46 3.91
C ALA A 76 -22.34 -9.01 5.36
N LEU A 77 -21.14 -8.56 5.70
CA LEU A 77 -20.75 -8.25 7.07
C LEU A 77 -21.05 -6.77 7.40
N ASP A 78 -21.61 -6.53 8.58
CA ASP A 78 -21.80 -5.17 9.09
C ASP A 78 -20.50 -4.65 9.70
N VAL A 79 -20.11 -3.44 9.27
CA VAL A 79 -18.89 -2.75 9.69
C VAL A 79 -19.27 -1.39 10.29
N ASN A 80 -18.62 -1.02 11.38
CA ASN A 80 -18.67 0.32 11.92
C ASN A 80 -17.30 0.99 11.77
N VAL A 81 -17.29 2.24 11.27
CA VAL A 81 -16.09 3.06 11.12
C VAL A 81 -16.13 4.16 12.15
N VAL A 82 -15.08 4.24 12.96
CA VAL A 82 -14.89 5.29 13.98
C VAL A 82 -13.45 5.77 13.93
N GLY A 83 -13.24 7.06 13.76
CA GLY A 83 -11.92 7.66 13.61
C GLY A 83 -11.15 7.10 12.42
N GLY A 84 -11.85 6.76 11.33
CA GLY A 84 -11.26 6.12 10.15
C GLY A 84 -10.94 4.63 10.31
N HIS A 85 -11.23 4.00 11.46
CA HIS A 85 -10.92 2.58 11.70
C HIS A 85 -12.17 1.71 11.49
N ALA A 86 -12.11 0.84 10.48
CA ALA A 86 -13.18 -0.08 10.13
C ALA A 86 -13.11 -1.37 10.98
N ARG A 87 -14.20 -1.70 11.66
CA ARG A 87 -14.32 -2.91 12.49
C ARG A 87 -15.63 -3.63 12.25
N LEU A 88 -15.59 -4.96 12.26
CA LEU A 88 -16.80 -5.79 12.23
C LEU A 88 -17.66 -5.53 13.48
N VAL A 89 -18.95 -5.32 13.27
CA VAL A 89 -19.92 -5.15 14.37
C VAL A 89 -20.03 -6.42 15.22
N SER A 90 -19.86 -7.59 14.61
CA SER A 90 -20.07 -8.89 15.26
C SER A 90 -19.01 -9.24 16.32
N ASN A 91 -17.74 -8.83 16.11
CA ASN A 91 -16.64 -9.27 16.98
C ASN A 91 -15.53 -8.24 17.16
N GLY A 92 -15.65 -7.03 16.56
CA GLY A 92 -14.68 -5.97 16.66
C GLY A 92 -13.38 -6.18 15.86
N ALA A 93 -13.28 -7.25 15.07
CA ALA A 93 -12.10 -7.48 14.22
C ALA A 93 -11.96 -6.37 13.19
N ILE A 94 -10.72 -6.09 12.77
CA ILE A 94 -10.42 -5.13 11.69
C ILE A 94 -11.07 -5.67 10.39
N ALA A 95 -11.65 -4.77 9.59
CA ALA A 95 -12.48 -5.10 8.44
C ALA A 95 -12.10 -4.25 7.22
N GLY A 96 -10.96 -4.54 6.63
CA GLY A 96 -10.37 -3.70 5.59
C GLY A 96 -9.90 -2.36 6.14
N SER A 97 -9.60 -1.40 5.28
CA SER A 97 -9.14 -0.08 5.67
C SER A 97 -9.95 1.05 5.03
N THR A 98 -9.71 2.27 5.49
CA THR A 98 -10.12 3.51 4.83
C THR A 98 -8.91 4.27 4.24
N LEU A 99 -7.77 3.59 4.13
CA LEU A 99 -6.51 4.16 3.68
C LEU A 99 -6.57 4.57 2.21
N LEU A 100 -6.13 5.80 1.91
CA LEU A 100 -5.78 6.23 0.57
C LEU A 100 -4.29 5.92 0.31
N LEU A 101 -3.94 5.50 -0.90
CA LEU A 101 -2.55 5.11 -1.22
C LEU A 101 -1.57 6.28 -1.09
N GLU A 102 -1.99 7.50 -1.41
CA GLU A 102 -1.19 8.72 -1.19
C GLU A 102 -0.86 8.94 0.29
N VAL A 103 -1.81 8.60 1.19
CA VAL A 103 -1.60 8.69 2.64
C VAL A 103 -0.55 7.67 3.10
N ALA A 104 -0.55 6.46 2.53
CA ALA A 104 0.47 5.46 2.82
C ALA A 104 1.88 5.95 2.47
N VAL A 105 2.05 6.59 1.30
CA VAL A 105 3.33 7.18 0.86
C VAL A 105 3.72 8.33 1.77
N ARG A 106 2.80 9.27 2.03
CA ARG A 106 3.04 10.41 2.92
C ARG A 106 3.49 9.98 4.31
N ARG A 107 2.80 9.02 4.93
CA ARG A 107 3.19 8.47 6.22
C ARG A 107 4.60 7.90 6.19
N ALA A 108 4.92 7.12 5.16
CA ALA A 108 6.24 6.51 5.01
C ALA A 108 7.36 7.56 5.02
N VAL A 109 7.18 8.67 4.31
CA VAL A 109 8.19 9.74 4.21
C VAL A 109 8.17 10.63 5.43
N CYS A 110 7.00 11.21 5.79
CA CYS A 110 6.91 12.28 6.77
C CYS A 110 6.95 11.77 8.22
N GLU A 111 6.39 10.59 8.50
CA GLU A 111 6.26 10.08 9.86
C GLU A 111 7.33 9.00 10.15
N LEU A 112 7.64 8.13 9.18
CA LEU A 112 8.59 7.03 9.38
C LEU A 112 10.00 7.36 8.90
N GLY A 113 10.20 8.47 8.18
CA GLY A 113 11.51 8.88 7.67
C GLY A 113 12.10 7.93 6.63
N LEU A 114 11.27 7.18 5.92
CA LEU A 114 11.73 6.34 4.81
C LEU A 114 12.18 7.22 3.65
N SER A 115 13.09 6.70 2.85
CA SER A 115 13.49 7.35 1.60
C SER A 115 12.27 7.64 0.72
N PRO A 116 12.09 8.86 0.21
CA PRO A 116 11.04 9.18 -0.76
C PRO A 116 11.01 8.23 -1.96
N VAL A 117 12.18 7.82 -2.43
CA VAL A 117 12.32 6.88 -3.55
C VAL A 117 11.73 5.52 -3.20
N ASP A 118 12.06 4.97 -2.02
CA ASP A 118 11.56 3.67 -1.58
C ASP A 118 10.05 3.71 -1.33
N ALA A 119 9.54 4.79 -0.73
CA ALA A 119 8.12 4.95 -0.45
C ALA A 119 7.29 5.05 -1.75
N VAL A 120 7.77 5.81 -2.74
CA VAL A 120 7.12 5.93 -4.06
C VAL A 120 7.24 4.62 -4.84
N GLU A 121 8.40 3.97 -4.84
CA GLU A 121 8.60 2.67 -5.50
C GLU A 121 7.61 1.63 -4.96
N ALA A 122 7.39 1.60 -3.65
CA ALA A 122 6.44 0.69 -3.00
C ALA A 122 4.99 0.91 -3.45
N ALA A 123 4.62 2.10 -3.88
CA ALA A 123 3.28 2.42 -4.38
C ALA A 123 3.16 2.37 -5.91
N THR A 124 4.27 2.20 -6.64
CA THR A 124 4.30 2.34 -8.11
C THR A 124 5.02 1.15 -8.79
N LEU A 125 6.34 1.20 -8.87
CA LEU A 125 7.14 0.24 -9.65
C LEU A 125 7.09 -1.18 -9.04
N THR A 126 7.15 -1.30 -7.73
CA THR A 126 7.10 -2.61 -7.06
C THR A 126 5.80 -3.38 -7.38
N PRO A 127 4.59 -2.83 -7.18
CA PRO A 127 3.37 -3.50 -7.59
C PRO A 127 3.28 -3.68 -9.11
N ALA A 128 3.74 -2.72 -9.92
CA ALA A 128 3.76 -2.87 -11.38
C ALA A 128 4.59 -4.09 -11.81
N LYS A 129 5.78 -4.27 -11.24
CA LYS A 129 6.62 -5.46 -11.49
C LYS A 129 5.95 -6.76 -11.06
N ALA A 130 5.31 -6.75 -9.89
CA ALA A 130 4.66 -7.95 -9.34
C ALA A 130 3.53 -8.47 -10.22
N PHE A 131 2.82 -7.57 -10.92
CA PHE A 131 1.76 -7.91 -11.86
C PHE A 131 2.19 -7.92 -13.33
N GLY A 132 3.47 -7.63 -13.64
CA GLY A 132 3.97 -7.57 -15.01
C GLY A 132 3.53 -6.33 -15.79
N PHE A 133 3.08 -5.29 -15.10
CA PHE A 133 2.67 -4.02 -15.70
C PHE A 133 3.82 -3.04 -15.95
N ASP A 134 5.02 -3.38 -15.50
CA ASP A 134 6.28 -2.69 -15.82
C ASP A 134 6.75 -2.93 -17.26
N LYS A 135 6.01 -3.71 -18.02
CA LYS A 135 6.24 -4.07 -19.44
C LYS A 135 5.00 -3.80 -20.26
N PRO A 136 5.13 -3.58 -21.59
CA PRO A 136 3.97 -3.47 -22.47
C PRO A 136 3.07 -4.72 -22.35
N ASN A 137 1.79 -4.51 -22.13
CA ASN A 137 0.83 -5.60 -21.96
C ASN A 137 -0.56 -5.19 -22.46
N PRO A 138 -1.46 -6.17 -22.74
CA PRO A 138 -2.79 -5.89 -23.31
C PRO A 138 -3.72 -5.07 -22.40
N VAL A 139 -3.45 -5.01 -21.09
CA VAL A 139 -4.31 -4.33 -20.12
C VAL A 139 -4.02 -2.83 -20.09
N THR A 140 -2.73 -2.46 -19.94
CA THR A 140 -2.31 -1.06 -19.81
C THR A 140 -1.84 -0.45 -21.14
N GLY A 141 -1.53 -1.26 -22.14
CA GLY A 141 -0.91 -0.86 -23.39
C GLY A 141 0.57 -0.50 -23.19
N ALA A 142 0.86 0.68 -22.67
CA ALA A 142 2.20 1.08 -22.24
C ALA A 142 2.52 0.56 -20.83
N PRO A 143 3.80 0.31 -20.50
CA PRO A 143 4.20 0.00 -19.14
C PRO A 143 3.90 1.15 -18.17
N ILE A 144 3.66 0.82 -16.89
CA ILE A 144 3.38 1.77 -15.81
C ILE A 144 4.34 1.56 -14.64
N GLY A 145 4.33 2.50 -13.69
CA GLY A 145 5.08 2.40 -12.43
C GLY A 145 6.41 3.15 -12.43
N LEU A 146 6.81 3.75 -13.56
CA LEU A 146 8.05 4.52 -13.66
C LEU A 146 7.85 5.72 -14.60
N ILE A 147 8.50 6.83 -14.30
CA ILE A 147 8.59 7.97 -15.23
C ILE A 147 9.84 7.77 -16.10
N ALA A 148 9.64 7.21 -17.30
CA ALA A 148 10.70 6.93 -18.25
C ALA A 148 10.16 6.96 -19.69
N PRO A 149 11.03 7.15 -20.72
CA PRO A 149 10.61 7.04 -22.12
C PRO A 149 9.94 5.68 -22.40
N GLY A 150 8.76 5.72 -23.04
CA GLY A 150 7.99 4.53 -23.40
C GLY A 150 7.00 4.06 -22.32
N PHE A 151 7.04 4.62 -21.11
CA PHE A 151 6.05 4.39 -20.07
C PHE A 151 4.82 5.31 -20.26
N ALA A 152 3.69 4.89 -19.68
CA ALA A 152 2.50 5.73 -19.65
C ALA A 152 2.79 7.03 -18.88
N ALA A 153 2.24 8.14 -19.38
CA ALA A 153 2.40 9.45 -18.74
C ALA A 153 1.38 9.61 -17.58
N ASP A 154 1.45 8.69 -16.61
CA ASP A 154 0.64 8.64 -15.39
C ASP A 154 1.54 9.03 -14.22
N PHE A 155 1.29 10.21 -13.63
CA PHE A 155 2.11 10.70 -12.53
C PHE A 155 1.34 11.69 -11.65
N ASN A 156 1.81 11.82 -10.42
CA ASN A 156 1.34 12.81 -9.47
C ASN A 156 2.46 13.82 -9.17
N LEU A 157 2.07 15.07 -8.92
CA LEU A 157 2.94 16.08 -8.33
C LEU A 157 2.49 16.26 -6.87
N ALA A 158 3.44 16.14 -5.97
CA ALA A 158 3.20 16.33 -4.53
C ALA A 158 4.04 17.50 -4.01
N ASP A 159 3.52 18.23 -3.03
CA ASP A 159 4.29 19.23 -2.30
C ASP A 159 5.45 18.55 -1.55
N PRO A 160 6.70 18.95 -1.76
CA PRO A 160 7.85 18.34 -1.08
C PRO A 160 7.88 18.58 0.43
N ALA A 161 7.10 19.54 0.96
CA ALA A 161 7.08 19.87 2.37
C ALA A 161 6.23 18.88 3.19
N ASP A 162 5.10 18.45 2.65
CA ASP A 162 4.15 17.60 3.38
C ASP A 162 3.65 16.38 2.59
N TRP A 163 4.11 16.20 1.36
CA TRP A 163 3.74 15.10 0.46
C TRP A 163 2.26 15.03 0.11
N THR A 164 1.55 16.15 0.19
CA THR A 164 0.18 16.27 -0.30
C THR A 164 0.17 16.29 -1.84
N VAL A 165 -0.68 15.46 -2.44
CA VAL A 165 -0.84 15.41 -3.91
C VAL A 165 -1.59 16.62 -4.42
N GLU A 166 -0.90 17.49 -5.16
CA GLU A 166 -1.46 18.72 -5.74
C GLU A 166 -2.02 18.50 -7.15
N GLN A 167 -1.39 17.63 -7.93
CA GLN A 167 -1.78 17.38 -9.32
C GLN A 167 -1.74 15.89 -9.63
N VAL A 168 -2.71 15.47 -10.42
CA VAL A 168 -2.83 14.10 -10.94
C VAL A 168 -2.88 14.15 -12.46
N TRP A 169 -2.02 13.38 -13.10
CA TRP A 169 -1.96 13.25 -14.55
C TRP A 169 -2.18 11.79 -14.95
N CYS A 170 -3.03 11.56 -15.95
CA CYS A 170 -3.31 10.24 -16.49
C CYS A 170 -3.26 10.32 -18.02
N ALA A 171 -2.50 9.43 -18.63
CA ALA A 171 -2.22 9.42 -20.08
C ALA A 171 -1.82 10.81 -20.61
N GLY A 172 -1.02 11.54 -19.85
CA GLY A 172 -0.57 12.89 -20.20
C GLY A 172 -1.62 13.98 -20.06
N ARG A 173 -2.79 13.70 -19.47
CA ARG A 173 -3.85 14.69 -19.21
C ARG A 173 -3.92 15.00 -17.72
N LYS A 174 -3.96 16.29 -17.38
CA LYS A 174 -4.18 16.74 -16.01
C LYS A 174 -5.63 16.46 -15.62
N LEU A 175 -5.84 15.79 -14.46
CA LEU A 175 -7.13 15.47 -13.89
C LEU A 175 -7.45 16.33 -12.66
N LYS A 176 -6.44 16.68 -11.88
CA LYS A 176 -6.54 17.52 -10.67
C LYS A 176 -5.49 18.63 -10.72
#